data_9fb682bb7a1a0457709ea4709bf92f12
#
_entry.id   9fb682bb7a1a0457709ea4709bf92f12
#
_cell.length_a   1.000
_cell.length_b   1.000
_cell.length_c   1.000
_cell.angle_alpha   90.00
_cell.angle_beta   90.00
_cell.angle_gamma   90.00
#
_symmetry.space_group_name_H-M   'P 1'
#
loop_
_entity.id
_entity.type
_entity.pdbx_description
1 polymer ?
#
loop_
_entity_poly.entity_id
_entity_poly.type
_entity_poly.pdbx_seq_one_letter_code
_entity_poly.pdbx_strand_id
1 'polypeptide(L)'
;MNRFAEYTALTTNMNRCINKIKKAEMKKFGLKGTQVNCFFALYDREDGVTAKEIVATCCEDKASVSRALKTMAEKGFVRYREETEGKKYGVPLVLTEKGKEIAAYIDEKIDEYTSYRDGSVTEEELAAFYQTFRKIYRNIKTICENYEGEK
;
A
#
# COMPACT_ATOMS: atom_id res chain seq x y z
N MET A 1 12.48 -14.56 -25.87
CA MET A 1 12.85 -14.05 -24.53
C MET A 1 12.36 -15.05 -23.49
N ASN A 2 13.17 -15.36 -22.46
CA ASN A 2 12.74 -16.24 -21.37
C ASN A 2 11.56 -15.58 -20.62
N ARG A 3 10.43 -16.30 -20.46
CA ARG A 3 9.23 -15.80 -19.75
C ARG A 3 9.53 -15.24 -18.36
N PHE A 4 10.50 -15.81 -17.67
CA PHE A 4 10.93 -15.34 -16.36
C PHE A 4 11.66 -13.98 -16.44
N ALA A 5 12.51 -13.80 -17.44
CA ALA A 5 13.20 -12.52 -17.65
C ALA A 5 12.21 -11.40 -17.99
N GLU A 6 11.22 -11.70 -18.84
CA GLU A 6 10.16 -10.75 -19.17
C GLU A 6 9.31 -10.39 -17.95
N TYR A 7 8.87 -11.38 -17.19
CA TYR A 7 8.13 -11.19 -15.94
C TYR A 7 8.91 -10.29 -14.96
N THR A 8 10.19 -10.61 -14.73
CA THR A 8 11.05 -9.84 -13.80
C THR A 8 11.25 -8.41 -14.27
N ALA A 9 11.46 -8.20 -15.58
CA ALA A 9 11.63 -6.88 -16.14
C ALA A 9 10.36 -6.03 -16.02
N LEU A 10 9.18 -6.60 -16.34
CA LEU A 10 7.90 -5.90 -16.24
C LEU A 10 7.57 -5.55 -14.79
N THR A 11 7.67 -6.49 -13.86
CA THR A 11 7.37 -6.23 -12.44
C THR A 11 8.31 -5.20 -11.83
N THR A 12 9.61 -5.28 -12.11
CA THR A 12 10.61 -4.31 -11.62
C THR A 12 10.37 -2.92 -12.19
N ASN A 13 10.15 -2.80 -13.51
CA ASN A 13 9.90 -1.52 -14.14
C ASN A 13 8.58 -0.90 -13.67
N MET A 14 7.52 -1.70 -13.57
CA MET A 14 6.23 -1.25 -13.06
C MET A 14 6.36 -0.72 -11.63
N ASN A 15 7.00 -1.46 -10.73
CA ASN A 15 7.23 -1.02 -9.35
C ASN A 15 8.03 0.30 -9.30
N ARG A 16 9.06 0.44 -10.14
CA ARG A 16 9.83 1.69 -10.25
C ARG A 16 8.97 2.87 -10.69
N CYS A 17 8.09 2.69 -11.68
CA CYS A 17 7.17 3.72 -12.15
C CYS A 17 6.15 4.10 -11.07
N ILE A 18 5.52 3.11 -10.44
CA ILE A 18 4.57 3.31 -9.33
C ILE A 18 5.22 4.11 -8.20
N ASN A 19 6.44 3.77 -7.80
CA ASN A 19 7.15 4.49 -6.74
C ASN A 19 7.49 5.94 -7.11
N LYS A 20 7.78 6.22 -8.39
CA LYS A 20 7.96 7.60 -8.87
C LYS A 20 6.67 8.40 -8.78
N ILE A 21 5.55 7.82 -9.21
CA ILE A 21 4.22 8.44 -9.15
C ILE A 21 3.84 8.72 -7.69
N LYS A 22 3.92 7.71 -6.82
CA LYS A 22 3.67 7.85 -5.38
C LYS A 22 4.47 9.00 -4.77
N LYS A 23 5.76 9.10 -5.09
CA LYS A 23 6.62 10.17 -4.59
C LYS A 23 6.18 11.55 -5.09
N ALA A 24 5.82 11.67 -6.36
CA ALA A 24 5.38 12.92 -6.97
C ALA A 24 4.04 13.39 -6.37
N GLU A 25 3.05 12.49 -6.29
CA GLU A 25 1.73 12.79 -5.76
C GLU A 25 1.78 13.16 -4.28
N MET A 26 2.49 12.39 -3.46
CA MET A 26 2.59 12.65 -2.02
C MET A 26 3.33 13.93 -1.67
N LYS A 27 4.23 14.40 -2.55
CA LYS A 27 4.91 15.68 -2.36
C LYS A 27 3.94 16.87 -2.26
N LYS A 28 2.80 16.81 -2.96
CA LYS A 28 1.75 17.83 -2.92
C LYS A 28 1.16 18.02 -1.51
N PHE A 29 1.14 16.97 -0.71
CA PHE A 29 0.66 16.97 0.67
C PHE A 29 1.80 17.07 1.71
N GLY A 30 3.04 17.28 1.24
CA GLY A 30 4.23 17.25 2.10
C GLY A 30 4.48 15.86 2.71
N LEU A 31 4.11 14.80 2.00
CA LEU A 31 4.26 13.40 2.39
C LEU A 31 5.28 12.68 1.48
N LYS A 32 5.70 11.50 1.89
CA LYS A 32 6.56 10.58 1.11
C LYS A 32 5.72 9.45 0.51
N GLY A 33 6.26 8.75 -0.49
CA GLY A 33 5.56 7.64 -1.14
C GLY A 33 5.15 6.49 -0.20
N THR A 34 5.88 6.27 0.89
CA THR A 34 5.57 5.26 1.92
C THR A 34 4.20 5.48 2.57
N GLN A 35 3.75 6.73 2.74
CA GLN A 35 2.44 7.01 3.32
C GLN A 35 1.28 6.54 2.42
N VAL A 36 1.46 6.43 1.10
CA VAL A 36 0.42 5.88 0.21
C VAL A 36 -0.01 4.49 0.65
N ASN A 37 0.96 3.63 0.97
CA ASN A 37 0.66 2.27 1.41
C ASN A 37 -0.09 2.27 2.75
N CYS A 38 0.24 3.21 3.65
CA CYS A 38 -0.49 3.37 4.91
C CYS A 38 -1.93 3.87 4.68
N PHE A 39 -2.15 4.79 3.73
CA PHE A 39 -3.50 5.21 3.36
C PHE A 39 -4.33 4.03 2.85
N PHE A 40 -3.79 3.20 1.95
CA PHE A 40 -4.50 2.01 1.45
C PHE A 40 -4.81 0.99 2.55
N ALA A 41 -3.88 0.77 3.47
CA ALA A 41 -4.12 -0.15 4.58
C ALA A 41 -5.26 0.32 5.50
N LEU A 42 -5.51 1.64 5.54
CA LEU A 42 -6.53 2.28 6.39
C LEU A 42 -7.83 2.61 5.64
N TYR A 43 -7.79 2.61 4.29
CA TYR A 43 -8.94 2.94 3.47
C TYR A 43 -10.04 1.89 3.66
N ASP A 44 -11.29 2.32 3.73
CA ASP A 44 -12.48 1.48 3.99
C ASP A 44 -12.42 0.64 5.28
N ARG A 45 -11.58 1.04 6.24
CA ARG A 45 -11.43 0.36 7.53
C ARG A 45 -11.97 1.22 8.68
N GLU A 46 -13.31 1.30 8.79
CA GLU A 46 -13.97 2.08 9.85
C GLU A 46 -13.61 1.61 11.27
N ASP A 47 -13.37 0.30 11.43
CA ASP A 47 -12.92 -0.28 12.69
C ASP A 47 -11.45 0.03 13.02
N GLY A 48 -10.75 0.57 12.05
CA GLY A 48 -9.32 0.89 12.16
C GLY A 48 -8.42 -0.33 11.99
N VAL A 49 -7.14 -0.05 11.89
CA VAL A 49 -6.09 -1.06 11.67
C VAL A 49 -4.92 -0.78 12.62
N THR A 50 -4.40 -1.81 13.26
CA THR A 50 -3.24 -1.67 14.13
C THR A 50 -1.95 -1.43 13.32
N ALA A 51 -0.97 -0.78 13.91
CA ALA A 51 0.33 -0.57 13.27
C ALA A 51 0.99 -1.89 12.83
N LYS A 52 0.77 -2.99 13.55
CA LYS A 52 1.27 -4.33 13.19
C LYS A 52 0.63 -4.85 11.90
N GLU A 53 -0.68 -4.69 11.75
CA GLU A 53 -1.41 -5.09 10.55
C GLU A 53 -1.01 -4.22 9.35
N ILE A 54 -0.79 -2.91 9.56
CA ILE A 54 -0.30 -2.00 8.51
C ILE A 54 1.06 -2.46 8.01
N VAL A 55 2.00 -2.81 8.90
CA VAL A 55 3.32 -3.37 8.52
C VAL A 55 3.16 -4.62 7.67
N ALA A 56 2.28 -5.54 8.08
CA ALA A 56 2.04 -6.78 7.33
C ALA A 56 1.44 -6.53 5.94
N THR A 57 0.60 -5.49 5.79
CA THR A 57 -0.08 -5.15 4.53
C THR A 57 0.82 -4.35 3.59
N CYS A 58 1.63 -3.43 4.12
CA CYS A 58 2.40 -2.48 3.32
C CYS A 58 3.63 -3.07 2.65
N CYS A 59 4.06 -4.28 3.01
CA CYS A 59 5.33 -4.88 2.55
C CYS A 59 6.54 -3.96 2.78
N GLU A 60 6.54 -3.19 3.86
CA GLU A 60 7.60 -2.28 4.26
C GLU A 60 8.10 -2.63 5.67
N ASP A 61 9.30 -2.18 6.01
CA ASP A 61 9.85 -2.42 7.34
C ASP A 61 9.09 -1.64 8.43
N LYS A 62 9.09 -2.20 9.63
CA LYS A 62 8.40 -1.64 10.80
C LYS A 62 8.82 -0.19 11.10
N ALA A 63 10.11 0.14 10.93
CA ALA A 63 10.61 1.47 11.22
C ALA A 63 10.10 2.50 10.21
N SER A 64 10.02 2.13 8.91
CA SER A 64 9.47 2.97 7.85
C SER A 64 7.98 3.24 8.06
N VAL A 65 7.19 2.20 8.38
CA VAL A 65 5.76 2.35 8.69
C VAL A 65 5.56 3.21 9.94
N SER A 66 6.33 3.00 10.99
CA SER A 66 6.24 3.78 12.23
C SER A 66 6.51 5.28 11.98
N ARG A 67 7.55 5.61 11.21
CA ARG A 67 7.84 7.00 10.82
C ARG A 67 6.74 7.59 9.94
N ALA A 68 6.20 6.80 9.02
CA ALA A 68 5.10 7.23 8.17
C ALA A 68 3.86 7.59 8.99
N LEU A 69 3.42 6.69 9.87
CA LEU A 69 2.26 6.89 10.74
C LEU A 69 2.44 8.09 11.68
N LYS A 70 3.65 8.28 12.25
CA LYS A 70 3.96 9.44 13.06
C LYS A 70 3.74 10.73 12.27
N THR A 71 4.31 10.83 11.06
CA THR A 71 4.14 12.01 10.20
C THR A 71 2.68 12.23 9.81
N MET A 72 1.93 11.16 9.54
CA MET A 72 0.51 11.24 9.20
C MET A 72 -0.32 11.73 10.40
N ALA A 73 0.01 11.30 11.62
CA ALA A 73 -0.65 11.77 12.83
C ALA A 73 -0.34 13.26 13.12
N GLU A 74 0.94 13.67 13.01
CA GLU A 74 1.36 15.07 13.16
C GLU A 74 0.66 16.02 12.18
N LYS A 75 0.35 15.52 10.97
CA LYS A 75 -0.39 16.28 9.93
C LYS A 75 -1.91 16.17 10.07
N GLY A 76 -2.40 15.39 11.02
CA GLY A 76 -3.82 15.20 11.28
C GLY A 76 -4.55 14.35 10.25
N PHE A 77 -3.85 13.42 9.57
CA PHE A 77 -4.45 12.49 8.60
C PHE A 77 -4.92 11.18 9.23
N VAL A 78 -4.29 10.78 10.34
CA VAL A 78 -4.68 9.60 11.11
C VAL A 78 -4.80 9.96 12.59
N ARG A 79 -5.62 9.20 13.29
CA ARG A 79 -5.71 9.26 14.75
C ARG A 79 -5.90 7.84 15.30
N TYR A 80 -5.62 7.66 16.58
CA TYR A 80 -6.03 6.45 17.26
C TYR A 80 -7.55 6.43 17.42
N ARG A 81 -8.16 5.25 17.28
CA ARG A 81 -9.63 5.10 17.40
C ARG A 81 -10.12 5.45 18.79
N GLU A 82 -9.36 5.06 19.81
CA GLU A 82 -9.66 5.35 21.20
C GLU A 82 -8.64 6.33 21.77
N GLU A 83 -9.10 7.27 22.59
CA GLU A 83 -8.22 8.10 23.40
C GLU A 83 -7.69 7.24 24.55
N THR A 84 -6.45 6.78 24.40
CA THR A 84 -5.75 6.01 25.45
C THR A 84 -4.73 6.89 26.14
N GLU A 85 -4.91 7.11 27.43
CA GLU A 85 -3.84 7.60 28.30
C GLU A 85 -2.80 6.47 28.45
N GLY A 86 -1.65 6.58 27.76
CA GLY A 86 -0.55 5.63 27.93
C GLY A 86 -0.10 4.90 26.67
N LYS A 87 0.18 3.60 26.79
CA LYS A 87 0.76 2.81 25.70
C LYS A 87 -0.23 2.61 24.54
N LYS A 88 0.07 3.21 23.39
CA LYS A 88 -0.69 3.09 22.13
C LYS A 88 -0.43 1.75 21.39
N TYR A 89 0.15 0.76 22.07
CA TYR A 89 0.43 -0.53 21.45
C TYR A 89 -0.87 -1.33 21.27
N GLY A 90 -1.12 -1.76 20.03
CA GLY A 90 -2.31 -2.54 19.70
C GLY A 90 -3.59 -1.72 19.50
N VAL A 91 -3.55 -0.39 19.72
CA VAL A 91 -4.71 0.47 19.47
C VAL A 91 -4.85 0.70 17.97
N PRO A 92 -6.04 0.45 17.38
CA PRO A 92 -6.28 0.70 15.98
C PRO A 92 -6.15 2.19 15.62
N LEU A 93 -5.60 2.46 14.44
CA LEU A 93 -5.60 3.79 13.82
C LEU A 93 -6.73 3.86 12.79
N VAL A 94 -7.32 5.03 12.66
CA VAL A 94 -8.33 5.35 11.65
C VAL A 94 -7.92 6.63 10.90
N LEU A 95 -8.40 6.77 9.68
CA LEU A 95 -8.29 8.03 8.95
C LEU A 95 -9.18 9.09 9.59
N THR A 96 -8.69 10.31 9.67
CA THR A 96 -9.53 11.50 9.93
C THR A 96 -10.28 11.87 8.65
N GLU A 97 -11.23 12.81 8.70
CA GLU A 97 -11.88 13.31 7.49
C GLU A 97 -10.86 13.87 6.49
N LYS A 98 -9.86 14.63 6.96
CA LYS A 98 -8.75 15.09 6.14
C LYS A 98 -7.92 13.94 5.54
N GLY A 99 -7.75 12.84 6.29
CA GLY A 99 -7.08 11.63 5.81
C GLY A 99 -7.89 10.91 4.74
N LYS A 100 -9.22 10.85 4.90
CA LYS A 100 -10.14 10.25 3.92
C LYS A 100 -10.13 11.01 2.59
N GLU A 101 -10.09 12.34 2.62
CA GLU A 101 -9.99 13.17 1.42
C GLU A 101 -8.72 12.85 0.62
N ILE A 102 -7.58 12.69 1.30
CA ILE A 102 -6.33 12.30 0.63
C ILE A 102 -6.39 10.87 0.11
N ALA A 103 -6.97 9.93 0.87
CA ALA A 103 -7.12 8.56 0.44
C ALA A 103 -8.00 8.46 -0.83
N ALA A 104 -9.13 9.18 -0.87
CA ALA A 104 -10.00 9.26 -2.04
C ALA A 104 -9.27 9.89 -3.25
N TYR A 105 -8.47 10.95 -3.05
CA TYR A 105 -7.65 11.52 -4.10
C TYR A 105 -6.64 10.51 -4.67
N ILE A 106 -5.99 9.74 -3.79
CA ILE A 106 -5.03 8.71 -4.21
C ILE A 106 -5.73 7.62 -5.03
N ASP A 107 -6.90 7.18 -4.58
CA ASP A 107 -7.71 6.16 -5.25
C ASP A 107 -8.13 6.62 -6.65
N GLU A 108 -8.65 7.85 -6.77
CA GLU A 108 -9.00 8.45 -8.06
C GLU A 108 -7.80 8.53 -9.02
N LYS A 109 -6.61 8.88 -8.52
CA LYS A 109 -5.40 8.96 -9.34
C LYS A 109 -4.91 7.59 -9.79
N ILE A 110 -5.06 6.56 -8.97
CA ILE A 110 -4.70 5.20 -9.36
C ILE A 110 -5.61 4.69 -10.47
N ASP A 111 -6.91 4.90 -10.37
CA ASP A 111 -7.87 4.58 -11.41
C ASP A 111 -7.51 5.26 -12.74
N GLU A 112 -7.13 6.54 -12.68
CA GLU A 112 -6.67 7.29 -13.85
C GLU A 112 -5.41 6.67 -14.48
N TYR A 113 -4.43 6.25 -13.67
CA TYR A 113 -3.15 5.74 -14.14
C TYR A 113 -3.16 4.26 -14.55
N THR A 114 -4.11 3.49 -14.08
CA THR A 114 -4.22 2.07 -14.40
C THR A 114 -5.05 1.78 -15.66
N SER A 115 -5.51 2.83 -16.33
CA SER A 115 -6.30 2.75 -17.58
C SER A 115 -7.64 2.03 -17.43
N TYR A 116 -8.14 1.87 -16.22
CA TYR A 116 -9.45 1.25 -16.00
C TYR A 116 -10.59 2.07 -16.58
N ARG A 117 -10.38 3.40 -16.72
CA ARG A 117 -11.40 4.31 -17.24
C ARG A 117 -11.45 4.42 -18.76
N ASP A 118 -10.36 4.13 -19.48
CA ASP A 118 -10.30 4.24 -20.94
C ASP A 118 -10.73 2.97 -21.68
N GLY A 119 -11.07 1.91 -20.93
CA GLY A 119 -11.51 0.63 -21.50
C GLY A 119 -10.41 -0.16 -22.20
N SER A 120 -9.13 0.21 -22.04
CA SER A 120 -8.00 -0.51 -22.63
C SER A 120 -7.81 -1.90 -22.01
N VAL A 121 -8.37 -2.12 -20.81
CA VAL A 121 -8.39 -3.41 -20.10
C VAL A 121 -9.82 -3.70 -19.68
N THR A 122 -10.33 -4.87 -20.04
CA THR A 122 -11.69 -5.30 -19.64
C THR A 122 -11.70 -5.84 -18.21
N GLU A 123 -12.86 -5.86 -17.57
CA GLU A 123 -13.04 -6.43 -16.23
C GLU A 123 -12.67 -7.92 -16.19
N GLU A 124 -12.95 -8.68 -17.25
CA GLU A 124 -12.59 -10.08 -17.37
C GLU A 124 -11.07 -10.27 -17.44
N GLU A 125 -10.38 -9.44 -18.22
CA GLU A 125 -8.92 -9.48 -18.33
C GLU A 125 -8.28 -9.12 -16.99
N LEU A 126 -8.81 -8.12 -16.30
CA LEU A 126 -8.34 -7.70 -14.99
C LEU A 126 -8.54 -8.80 -13.94
N ALA A 127 -9.71 -9.41 -13.90
CA ALA A 127 -10.02 -10.51 -12.98
C ALA A 127 -9.09 -11.71 -13.21
N ALA A 128 -8.89 -12.10 -14.49
CA ALA A 128 -7.99 -13.19 -14.88
C ALA A 128 -6.53 -12.87 -14.51
N PHE A 129 -6.09 -11.63 -14.75
CA PHE A 129 -4.77 -11.15 -14.37
C PHE A 129 -4.54 -11.27 -12.87
N TYR A 130 -5.42 -10.72 -12.03
CA TYR A 130 -5.26 -10.78 -10.57
C TYR A 130 -5.33 -12.20 -10.04
N GLN A 131 -6.19 -13.05 -10.62
CA GLN A 131 -6.24 -14.47 -10.23
C GLN A 131 -4.90 -15.16 -10.48
N THR A 132 -4.32 -14.96 -11.66
CA THR A 132 -3.04 -15.57 -12.06
C THR A 132 -1.89 -14.98 -11.26
N PHE A 133 -1.85 -13.67 -11.12
CA PHE A 133 -0.80 -12.96 -10.39
C PHE A 133 -0.74 -13.37 -8.92
N ARG A 134 -1.89 -13.54 -8.24
CA ARG A 134 -1.95 -14.04 -6.86
C ARG A 134 -1.41 -15.49 -6.73
N LYS A 135 -1.60 -16.34 -7.74
CA LYS A 135 -1.02 -17.71 -7.74
C LYS A 135 0.50 -17.63 -7.82
N ILE A 136 1.03 -16.84 -8.76
CA ILE A 136 2.47 -16.63 -8.93
C ILE A 136 3.07 -16.03 -7.65
N TYR A 137 2.45 -15.00 -7.10
CA TYR A 137 2.90 -14.35 -5.86
C TYR A 137 2.98 -15.34 -4.70
N ARG A 138 1.95 -16.16 -4.48
CA ARG A 138 1.96 -17.17 -3.41
C ARG A 138 3.11 -18.16 -3.56
N ASN A 139 3.35 -18.64 -4.77
CA ASN A 139 4.45 -19.58 -5.03
C ASN A 139 5.81 -18.95 -4.73
N ILE A 140 6.04 -17.73 -5.22
CA ILE A 140 7.30 -17.01 -4.98
C ILE A 140 7.47 -16.69 -3.48
N LYS A 141 6.39 -16.28 -2.80
CA LYS A 141 6.41 -15.99 -1.37
C LYS A 141 6.81 -17.20 -0.54
N THR A 142 6.21 -18.37 -0.81
CA THR A 142 6.56 -19.62 -0.12
C THR A 142 8.04 -19.97 -0.29
N ILE A 143 8.57 -19.81 -1.50
CA ILE A 143 10.00 -20.07 -1.76
C ILE A 143 10.87 -19.07 -0.99
N CYS A 144 10.51 -17.78 -0.98
CA CYS A 144 11.23 -16.74 -0.25
C CYS A 144 11.28 -17.03 1.25
N GLU A 145 10.15 -17.41 1.85
CA GLU A 145 10.05 -17.75 3.27
C GLU A 145 10.94 -18.95 3.65
N ASN A 146 11.09 -19.93 2.75
CA ASN A 146 12.00 -21.05 2.96
C ASN A 146 13.47 -20.63 3.03
N TYR A 147 13.89 -19.67 2.18
CA TYR A 147 15.25 -19.12 2.23
C TYR A 147 15.53 -18.28 3.49
N GLU A 148 14.50 -17.67 4.08
CA GLU A 148 14.64 -16.91 5.34
C GLU A 148 14.69 -17.81 6.57
N GLY A 149 14.05 -18.99 6.52
CA GLY A 149 14.05 -19.99 7.60
C GLY A 149 15.32 -20.81 7.72
N GLU A 150 16.22 -20.77 6.74
CA GLU A 150 17.52 -21.46 6.76
C GLU A 150 18.66 -20.65 7.39
N LYS A 151 18.39 -19.49 8.00
CA LYS A 151 19.33 -18.66 8.75
C LYS A 151 19.10 -18.78 10.26
#